data_458200ccea933e02863eb97d42e41200
#
_entry.id   458200ccea933e02863eb97d42e41200
#
_cell.length_a   1.000
_cell.length_b   1.000
_cell.length_c   1.000
_cell.angle_alpha   90.00
_cell.angle_beta   90.00
_cell.angle_gamma   90.00
#
_symmetry.space_group_name_H-M   'P 1'
#
loop_
_entity.id
_entity.type
_entity.pdbx_description
1 polymer ?
#
loop_
_entity_poly.entity_id
_entity_poly.type
_entity_poly.pdbx_seq_one_letter_code
_entity_poly.pdbx_strand_id
1 'polypeptide(L)'
;MGIVQKQSIKSSAYIYIGFIIGAINILFLFKQYLTPEQFGLTRLLVDVSTLLAMLCTLGSCPATIKFFPFYQSYLPPKKNELPFLTIVVCLIGCFLFAVLTPLFKELIIRKFGQRSSLFLEYFYFIYPLTIFFALWYLLESIEWSLQNTVLTNFLKEVGFRLLTSIFILLYAFKIIKFNHFIWLFSSLYILPVCILFIDLYKKNYFHFTFTISKVTRRLYKHLLTFSLFIFSGHLF
;
A
#
# COMPACT_ATOMS: atom_id res chain seq x y z
N MET A 1 -10.59 -3.74 30.93
CA MET A 1 -10.59 -3.30 29.51
C MET A 1 -10.27 -4.47 28.61
N GLY A 2 -11.14 -4.76 27.63
CA GLY A 2 -10.91 -5.82 26.65
C GLY A 2 -9.74 -5.50 25.69
N ILE A 3 -9.19 -6.52 25.05
CA ILE A 3 -8.06 -6.38 24.10
C ILE A 3 -8.40 -5.39 22.96
N VAL A 4 -9.63 -5.50 22.43
CA VAL A 4 -10.11 -4.64 21.35
C VAL A 4 -10.16 -3.16 21.77
N GLN A 5 -10.61 -2.87 22.98
CA GLN A 5 -10.67 -1.50 23.49
C GLN A 5 -9.27 -0.88 23.65
N LYS A 6 -8.30 -1.64 24.17
CA LYS A 6 -6.90 -1.18 24.26
C LYS A 6 -6.28 -0.90 22.89
N GLN A 7 -6.54 -1.76 21.91
CA GLN A 7 -6.07 -1.57 20.56
C GLN A 7 -6.70 -0.35 19.89
N SER A 8 -8.01 -0.15 20.07
CA SER A 8 -8.73 1.01 19.53
C SER A 8 -8.16 2.32 20.08
N ILE A 9 -7.94 2.42 21.40
CA ILE A 9 -7.36 3.63 22.02
C ILE A 9 -5.96 3.92 21.47
N LYS A 10 -5.10 2.89 21.37
CA LYS A 10 -3.75 3.07 20.81
C LYS A 10 -3.79 3.49 19.34
N SER A 11 -4.63 2.86 18.54
CA SER A 11 -4.80 3.20 17.13
C SER A 11 -5.30 4.63 16.96
N SER A 12 -6.29 5.06 17.75
CA SER A 12 -6.78 6.44 17.73
C SER A 12 -5.67 7.44 18.12
N ALA A 13 -4.86 7.14 19.13
CA ALA A 13 -3.74 8.00 19.51
C ALA A 13 -2.75 8.17 18.35
N TYR A 14 -2.40 7.08 17.63
CA TYR A 14 -1.52 7.18 16.46
C TYR A 14 -2.14 7.98 15.31
N ILE A 15 -3.44 7.88 15.09
CA ILE A 15 -4.15 8.67 14.08
C ILE A 15 -4.03 10.17 14.42
N TYR A 16 -4.28 10.57 15.67
CA TYR A 16 -4.14 11.98 16.08
C TYR A 16 -2.70 12.49 15.98
N ILE A 17 -1.73 11.72 16.45
CA ILE A 17 -0.30 12.07 16.32
C ILE A 17 0.06 12.22 14.83
N GLY A 18 -0.36 11.26 14.02
CA GLY A 18 -0.15 11.30 12.58
C GLY A 18 -0.80 12.53 11.93
N PHE A 19 -2.02 12.88 12.33
CA PHE A 19 -2.70 14.08 11.82
C PHE A 19 -1.88 15.35 12.11
N ILE A 20 -1.35 15.50 13.32
CA ILE A 20 -0.49 16.64 13.70
C ILE A 20 0.77 16.67 12.82
N ILE A 21 1.48 15.55 12.68
CA ILE A 21 2.68 15.46 11.83
C ILE A 21 2.34 15.78 10.38
N GLY A 22 1.22 15.24 9.86
CA GLY A 22 0.75 15.51 8.50
C GLY A 22 0.41 16.99 8.27
N ALA A 23 -0.22 17.64 9.25
CA ALA A 23 -0.51 19.08 9.20
C ALA A 23 0.79 19.90 9.17
N ILE A 24 1.76 19.56 10.02
CA ILE A 24 3.09 20.21 10.01
C ILE A 24 3.76 20.04 8.65
N ASN A 25 3.74 18.82 8.09
CA ASN A 25 4.31 18.56 6.78
C ASN A 25 3.68 19.45 5.70
N ILE A 26 2.35 19.51 5.63
CA ILE A 26 1.65 20.21 4.55
C ILE A 26 1.73 21.72 4.72
N LEU A 27 1.47 22.23 5.93
CA LEU A 27 1.35 23.67 6.17
C LEU A 27 2.71 24.37 6.24
N PHE A 28 3.74 23.67 6.73
CA PHE A 28 5.05 24.26 6.95
C PHE A 28 6.10 23.68 6.01
N LEU A 29 6.40 22.37 6.07
CA LEU A 29 7.54 21.79 5.37
C LEU A 29 7.37 21.82 3.84
N PHE A 30 6.26 21.33 3.34
CA PHE A 30 6.03 21.36 1.88
C PHE A 30 5.95 22.78 1.35
N LYS A 31 5.22 23.65 2.04
CA LYS A 31 5.04 25.04 1.61
C LYS A 31 6.34 25.85 1.63
N GLN A 32 7.22 25.59 2.58
CA GLN A 32 8.47 26.36 2.75
C GLN A 32 9.59 25.88 1.82
N TYR A 33 9.69 24.57 1.56
CA TYR A 33 10.85 23.98 0.91
C TYR A 33 10.60 23.45 -0.51
N LEU A 34 9.34 23.19 -0.89
CA LEU A 34 9.01 22.77 -2.24
C LEU A 34 8.26 23.86 -3.00
N THR A 35 8.49 23.92 -4.32
CA THR A 35 7.66 24.77 -5.19
C THR A 35 6.25 24.18 -5.29
N PRO A 36 5.22 24.97 -5.63
CA PRO A 36 3.87 24.47 -5.84
C PRO A 36 3.79 23.31 -6.85
N GLU A 37 4.61 23.37 -7.90
CA GLU A 37 4.69 22.31 -8.91
C GLU A 37 5.30 21.03 -8.36
N GLN A 38 6.36 21.11 -7.56
CA GLN A 38 7.00 19.98 -6.90
C GLN A 38 6.06 19.32 -5.88
N PHE A 39 5.33 20.13 -5.10
CA PHE A 39 4.32 19.62 -4.18
C PHE A 39 3.17 18.95 -4.94
N GLY A 40 2.66 19.58 -6.01
CA GLY A 40 1.64 19.00 -6.88
C GLY A 40 2.08 17.66 -7.48
N LEU A 41 3.34 17.56 -7.92
CA LEU A 41 3.92 16.30 -8.40
C LEU A 41 3.86 15.20 -7.35
N THR A 42 4.31 15.46 -6.11
CA THR A 42 4.29 14.43 -5.05
C THR A 42 2.88 13.94 -4.75
N ARG A 43 1.88 14.83 -4.75
CA ARG A 43 0.47 14.47 -4.58
C ARG A 43 -0.05 13.61 -5.72
N LEU A 44 0.19 14.06 -6.96
CA LEU A 44 -0.25 13.35 -8.14
C LEU A 44 0.36 11.95 -8.25
N LEU A 45 1.65 11.80 -7.93
CA LEU A 45 2.32 10.50 -7.89
C LEU A 45 1.66 9.56 -6.87
N VAL A 46 1.36 10.04 -5.66
CA VAL A 46 0.69 9.24 -4.63
C VAL A 46 -0.73 8.87 -5.05
N ASP A 47 -1.52 9.84 -5.50
CA ASP A 47 -2.93 9.62 -5.84
C ASP A 47 -3.08 8.61 -6.98
N VAL A 48 -2.30 8.80 -8.06
CA VAL A 48 -2.31 7.88 -9.20
C VAL A 48 -1.82 6.49 -8.80
N SER A 49 -0.70 6.43 -8.07
CA SER A 49 -0.15 5.12 -7.64
C SER A 49 -1.07 4.39 -6.67
N THR A 50 -1.79 5.10 -5.81
CA THR A 50 -2.78 4.51 -4.89
C THR A 50 -3.95 3.88 -5.65
N LEU A 51 -4.51 4.58 -6.62
CA LEU A 51 -5.59 4.05 -7.48
C LEU A 51 -5.12 2.81 -8.25
N LEU A 52 -3.96 2.89 -8.87
CA LEU A 52 -3.38 1.78 -9.62
C LEU A 52 -3.06 0.59 -8.72
N ALA A 53 -2.55 0.83 -7.51
CA ALA A 53 -2.29 -0.23 -6.54
C ALA A 53 -3.56 -0.97 -6.12
N MET A 54 -4.67 -0.26 -5.90
CA MET A 54 -5.97 -0.88 -5.63
C MET A 54 -6.40 -1.81 -6.78
N LEU A 55 -6.21 -1.37 -8.03
CA LEU A 55 -6.47 -2.21 -9.20
C LEU A 55 -5.54 -3.43 -9.26
N CYS A 56 -4.24 -3.25 -8.95
CA CYS A 56 -3.27 -4.35 -8.91
C CYS A 56 -3.64 -5.44 -7.89
N THR A 57 -4.34 -5.11 -6.81
CA THR A 57 -4.79 -6.13 -5.84
C THR A 57 -5.87 -7.05 -6.40
N LEU A 58 -6.53 -6.72 -7.52
CA LEU A 58 -7.62 -7.48 -8.15
C LEU A 58 -8.74 -7.85 -7.15
N GLY A 59 -8.99 -7.02 -6.14
CA GLY A 59 -9.97 -7.26 -5.09
C GLY A 59 -9.57 -8.33 -4.07
N SER A 60 -8.33 -8.83 -4.10
CA SER A 60 -7.86 -9.90 -3.22
C SER A 60 -7.71 -9.47 -1.76
N CYS A 61 -7.38 -8.21 -1.49
CA CYS A 61 -7.23 -7.72 -0.12
C CYS A 61 -8.53 -7.79 0.71
N PRO A 62 -9.67 -7.24 0.26
CA PRO A 62 -10.96 -7.41 0.95
C PRO A 62 -11.42 -8.87 1.02
N ALA A 63 -11.12 -9.67 -0.02
CA ALA A 63 -11.40 -11.10 0.01
C ALA A 63 -10.61 -11.81 1.10
N THR A 64 -9.34 -11.45 1.29
CA THR A 64 -8.51 -11.98 2.38
C THR A 64 -9.15 -11.67 3.73
N ILE A 65 -9.51 -10.41 4.01
CA ILE A 65 -10.14 -10.02 5.29
C ILE A 65 -11.42 -10.84 5.55
N LYS A 66 -12.26 -11.02 4.52
CA LYS A 66 -13.52 -11.74 4.64
C LYS A 66 -13.36 -13.24 4.88
N PHE A 67 -12.45 -13.88 4.15
CA PHE A 67 -12.32 -15.34 4.16
C PHE A 67 -11.25 -15.88 5.11
N PHE A 68 -10.33 -15.03 5.60
CA PHE A 68 -9.27 -15.43 6.51
C PHE A 68 -9.77 -16.17 7.77
N PRO A 69 -10.86 -15.73 8.45
CA PRO A 69 -11.37 -16.44 9.61
C PRO A 69 -11.77 -17.91 9.32
N PHE A 70 -12.30 -18.18 8.11
CA PHE A 70 -12.61 -19.56 7.69
C PHE A 70 -11.35 -20.41 7.59
N TYR A 71 -10.28 -19.87 6.99
CA TYR A 71 -9.02 -20.59 6.89
C TYR A 71 -8.41 -20.83 8.28
N GLN A 72 -8.46 -19.84 9.15
CA GLN A 72 -7.95 -19.93 10.51
C GLN A 72 -8.70 -20.96 11.35
N SER A 73 -10.00 -21.19 11.11
CA SER A 73 -10.82 -22.16 11.83
C SER A 73 -10.50 -23.61 11.45
N TYR A 74 -10.04 -23.85 10.22
CA TYR A 74 -9.82 -25.20 9.68
C TYR A 74 -8.35 -25.57 9.49
N LEU A 75 -7.46 -24.60 9.45
CA LEU A 75 -6.04 -24.81 9.14
C LEU A 75 -5.15 -24.14 10.18
N PRO A 76 -4.08 -24.82 10.62
CA PRO A 76 -3.06 -24.18 11.45
C PRO A 76 -2.32 -23.10 10.64
N PRO A 77 -1.74 -22.07 11.30
CA PRO A 77 -1.06 -20.96 10.61
C PRO A 77 -0.09 -21.38 9.52
N LYS A 78 0.72 -22.41 9.79
CA LYS A 78 1.71 -22.96 8.85
C LYS A 78 1.11 -23.61 7.57
N LYS A 79 -0.16 -23.99 7.59
CA LYS A 79 -0.85 -24.62 6.46
C LYS A 79 -1.89 -23.70 5.80
N ASN A 80 -2.01 -22.45 6.29
CA ASN A 80 -2.91 -21.47 5.73
C ASN A 80 -2.29 -20.88 4.46
N GLU A 81 -2.77 -21.32 3.31
CA GLU A 81 -2.30 -20.88 2.00
C GLU A 81 -2.92 -19.55 1.53
N LEU A 82 -3.94 -19.02 2.21
CA LEU A 82 -4.63 -17.80 1.76
C LEU A 82 -3.69 -16.59 1.59
N PRO A 83 -2.76 -16.29 2.54
CA PRO A 83 -1.79 -15.22 2.36
C PRO A 83 -0.94 -15.40 1.10
N PHE A 84 -0.48 -16.62 0.84
CA PHE A 84 0.30 -16.92 -0.35
C PHE A 84 -0.50 -16.73 -1.63
N LEU A 85 -1.75 -17.21 -1.68
CA LEU A 85 -2.64 -17.01 -2.82
C LEU A 85 -2.90 -15.52 -3.10
N THR A 86 -3.11 -14.73 -2.04
CA THR A 86 -3.29 -13.29 -2.16
C THR A 86 -2.06 -12.60 -2.75
N ILE A 87 -0.85 -13.02 -2.33
CA ILE A 87 0.41 -12.51 -2.90
C ILE A 87 0.49 -12.83 -4.39
N VAL A 88 0.22 -14.07 -4.78
CA VAL A 88 0.27 -14.50 -6.18
C VAL A 88 -0.69 -13.67 -7.04
N VAL A 89 -1.94 -13.47 -6.57
CA VAL A 89 -2.94 -12.64 -7.28
C VAL A 89 -2.46 -11.20 -7.40
N CYS A 90 -1.90 -10.62 -6.34
CA CYS A 90 -1.37 -9.27 -6.36
C CYS A 90 -0.17 -9.13 -7.31
N LEU A 91 0.75 -10.10 -7.35
CA LEU A 91 1.88 -10.12 -8.28
C LEU A 91 1.42 -10.22 -9.74
N ILE A 92 0.39 -11.04 -10.02
CA ILE A 92 -0.24 -11.10 -11.35
C ILE A 92 -0.83 -9.75 -11.71
N GLY A 93 -1.54 -9.10 -10.80
CA GLY A 93 -2.09 -7.75 -11.02
C GLY A 93 -1.00 -6.70 -11.28
N CYS A 94 0.09 -6.72 -10.50
CA CYS A 94 1.23 -5.83 -10.73
C CYS A 94 1.91 -6.10 -12.09
N PHE A 95 2.03 -7.35 -12.50
CA PHE A 95 2.56 -7.72 -13.81
C PHE A 95 1.66 -7.22 -14.94
N LEU A 96 0.34 -7.45 -14.83
CA LEU A 96 -0.63 -6.92 -15.79
C LEU A 96 -0.56 -5.40 -15.87
N PHE A 97 -0.48 -4.72 -14.74
CA PHE A 97 -0.28 -3.28 -14.69
C PHE A 97 0.99 -2.85 -15.41
N ALA A 98 2.13 -3.49 -15.13
CA ALA A 98 3.41 -3.14 -15.77
C ALA A 98 3.37 -3.30 -17.30
N VAL A 99 2.66 -4.32 -17.80
CA VAL A 99 2.47 -4.57 -19.24
C VAL A 99 1.47 -3.61 -19.87
N LEU A 100 0.38 -3.28 -19.18
CA LEU A 100 -0.69 -2.45 -19.73
C LEU A 100 -0.38 -0.95 -19.67
N THR A 101 0.36 -0.49 -18.66
CA THR A 101 0.64 0.96 -18.48
C THR A 101 1.32 1.60 -19.68
N PRO A 102 2.29 0.99 -20.38
CA PRO A 102 2.88 1.57 -21.59
C PRO A 102 1.84 1.81 -22.70
N LEU A 103 0.82 0.96 -22.82
CA LEU A 103 -0.26 1.11 -23.82
C LEU A 103 -1.14 2.34 -23.53
N PHE A 104 -1.31 2.69 -22.26
CA PHE A 104 -2.10 3.84 -21.83
C PHE A 104 -1.28 5.11 -21.62
N LYS A 105 0.05 5.05 -21.80
CA LYS A 105 0.97 6.16 -21.59
C LYS A 105 0.55 7.41 -22.35
N GLU A 106 0.17 7.27 -23.61
CA GLU A 106 -0.24 8.43 -24.44
C GLU A 106 -1.53 9.08 -23.92
N LEU A 107 -2.49 8.29 -23.43
CA LEU A 107 -3.72 8.83 -22.83
C LEU A 107 -3.42 9.59 -21.53
N ILE A 108 -2.52 9.07 -20.72
CA ILE A 108 -2.09 9.72 -19.47
C ILE A 108 -1.35 11.02 -19.80
N ILE A 109 -0.45 11.00 -20.77
CA ILE A 109 0.28 12.19 -21.25
C ILE A 109 -0.69 13.24 -21.75
N ARG A 110 -1.67 12.90 -22.60
CA ARG A 110 -2.67 13.84 -23.11
C ARG A 110 -3.50 14.47 -21.99
N LYS A 111 -3.88 13.70 -20.98
CA LYS A 111 -4.75 14.16 -19.88
C LYS A 111 -4.00 15.02 -18.85
N PHE A 112 -2.76 14.64 -18.51
CA PHE A 112 -2.00 15.25 -17.42
C PHE A 112 -0.84 16.14 -17.91
N GLY A 113 -0.31 15.90 -19.11
CA GLY A 113 0.86 16.59 -19.64
C GLY A 113 0.65 18.09 -19.90
N GLN A 114 -0.58 18.50 -20.21
CA GLN A 114 -0.92 19.92 -20.38
C GLN A 114 -0.94 20.68 -19.03
N ARG A 115 -1.06 19.98 -17.91
CA ARG A 115 -1.19 20.56 -16.56
C ARG A 115 0.08 20.50 -15.73
N SER A 116 1.03 19.61 -16.04
CA SER A 116 2.27 19.46 -15.28
C SER A 116 3.36 18.83 -16.15
N SER A 117 4.34 19.64 -16.58
CA SER A 117 5.52 19.18 -17.30
C SER A 117 6.39 18.26 -16.42
N LEU A 118 6.50 18.58 -15.13
CA LEU A 118 7.23 17.75 -14.15
C LEU A 118 6.65 16.34 -14.02
N PHE A 119 5.32 16.18 -14.13
CA PHE A 119 4.72 14.85 -14.04
C PHE A 119 5.17 13.93 -15.20
N LEU A 120 5.38 14.46 -16.37
CA LEU A 120 5.88 13.69 -17.52
C LEU A 120 7.32 13.22 -17.32
N GLU A 121 8.16 14.09 -16.76
CA GLU A 121 9.55 13.78 -16.47
C GLU A 121 9.66 12.67 -15.40
N TYR A 122 8.82 12.72 -14.36
CA TYR A 122 8.85 11.79 -13.23
C TYR A 122 7.80 10.67 -13.32
N PHE A 123 7.17 10.48 -14.47
CA PHE A 123 6.12 9.47 -14.68
C PHE A 123 6.55 8.05 -14.28
N TYR A 124 7.80 7.68 -14.55
CA TYR A 124 8.31 6.34 -14.27
C TYR A 124 8.32 5.97 -12.77
N PHE A 125 8.25 6.96 -11.88
CA PHE A 125 8.16 6.71 -10.44
C PHE A 125 6.81 6.16 -9.99
N ILE A 126 5.79 6.19 -10.85
CA ILE A 126 4.50 5.54 -10.60
C ILE A 126 4.67 4.02 -10.45
N TYR A 127 5.57 3.39 -11.23
CA TYR A 127 5.75 1.94 -11.18
C TYR A 127 6.19 1.44 -9.80
N PRO A 128 7.34 1.88 -9.24
CA PRO A 128 7.76 1.44 -7.92
C PRO A 128 6.76 1.82 -6.83
N LEU A 129 6.19 3.02 -6.87
CA LEU A 129 5.17 3.44 -5.91
C LEU A 129 3.94 2.51 -5.94
N THR A 130 3.41 2.22 -7.12
CA THR A 130 2.25 1.32 -7.27
C THR A 130 2.54 -0.06 -6.71
N ILE A 131 3.72 -0.64 -6.99
CA ILE A 131 4.11 -1.95 -6.48
C ILE A 131 4.19 -1.93 -4.95
N PHE A 132 4.85 -0.93 -4.37
CA PHE A 132 4.98 -0.82 -2.92
C PHE A 132 3.63 -0.56 -2.22
N PHE A 133 2.75 0.26 -2.80
CA PHE A 133 1.39 0.44 -2.29
C PHE A 133 0.58 -0.86 -2.36
N ALA A 134 0.65 -1.59 -3.47
CA ALA A 134 -0.04 -2.87 -3.62
C ALA A 134 0.42 -3.90 -2.58
N LEU A 135 1.74 -4.01 -2.37
CA LEU A 135 2.31 -4.86 -1.32
C LEU A 135 1.89 -4.40 0.08
N TRP A 136 1.87 -3.08 0.32
CA TRP A 136 1.37 -2.53 1.58
C TRP A 136 -0.07 -2.96 1.85
N TYR A 137 -1.00 -2.75 0.90
CA TYR A 137 -2.41 -3.11 1.06
C TYR A 137 -2.60 -4.60 1.31
N LEU A 138 -1.82 -5.43 0.63
CA LEU A 138 -1.83 -6.87 0.84
C LEU A 138 -1.42 -7.23 2.26
N LEU A 139 -0.27 -6.75 2.74
CA LEU A 139 0.23 -7.07 4.08
C LEU A 139 -0.68 -6.47 5.16
N GLU A 140 -1.17 -5.25 4.97
CA GLU A 140 -2.15 -4.59 5.84
C GLU A 140 -3.42 -5.44 5.97
N SER A 141 -3.94 -6.01 4.86
CA SER A 141 -5.14 -6.84 4.87
C SER A 141 -4.97 -8.13 5.69
N ILE A 142 -3.78 -8.74 5.63
CA ILE A 142 -3.45 -9.92 6.43
C ILE A 142 -3.34 -9.55 7.92
N GLU A 143 -2.64 -8.45 8.25
CA GLU A 143 -2.53 -7.97 9.62
C GLU A 143 -3.90 -7.61 10.23
N TRP A 144 -4.78 -6.99 9.45
CA TRP A 144 -6.14 -6.70 9.90
C TRP A 144 -6.97 -7.97 10.13
N SER A 145 -6.77 -8.99 9.30
CA SER A 145 -7.39 -10.30 9.49
C SER A 145 -6.92 -10.98 10.77
N LEU A 146 -5.69 -10.68 11.22
CA LEU A 146 -5.11 -11.12 12.49
C LEU A 146 -5.47 -10.20 13.68
N GLN A 147 -6.32 -9.20 13.46
CA GLN A 147 -6.69 -8.18 14.45
C GLN A 147 -5.50 -7.36 14.98
N ASN A 148 -4.41 -7.27 14.22
CA ASN A 148 -3.22 -6.50 14.57
C ASN A 148 -3.24 -5.11 13.91
N THR A 149 -4.23 -4.29 14.26
CA THR A 149 -4.43 -2.97 13.66
C THR A 149 -3.51 -1.89 14.21
N VAL A 150 -2.90 -2.12 15.38
CA VAL A 150 -2.06 -1.14 16.07
C VAL A 150 -0.78 -0.85 15.29
N LEU A 151 -0.10 -1.91 14.82
CA LEU A 151 1.14 -1.79 14.05
C LEU A 151 0.90 -1.13 12.70
N THR A 152 -0.13 -1.57 11.97
CA THR A 152 -0.48 -1.01 10.66
C THR A 152 -0.84 0.46 10.76
N ASN A 153 -1.66 0.85 11.75
CA ASN A 153 -2.02 2.26 11.98
C ASN A 153 -0.82 3.10 12.40
N PHE A 154 0.08 2.58 13.24
CA PHE A 154 1.33 3.27 13.58
C PHE A 154 2.18 3.54 12.34
N LEU A 155 2.43 2.52 11.53
CA LEU A 155 3.25 2.67 10.32
C LEU A 155 2.59 3.62 9.31
N LYS A 156 1.27 3.49 9.10
CA LYS A 156 0.51 4.28 8.12
C LYS A 156 0.40 5.75 8.53
N GLU A 157 0.02 6.00 9.77
CA GLU A 157 -0.29 7.37 10.21
C GLU A 157 0.95 8.12 10.70
N VAL A 158 1.84 7.45 11.41
CA VAL A 158 3.02 8.08 12.00
C VAL A 158 4.26 7.79 11.14
N GLY A 159 4.53 6.54 10.83
CA GLY A 159 5.74 6.12 10.14
C GLY A 159 5.94 6.80 8.78
N PHE A 160 4.94 6.73 7.90
CA PHE A 160 5.02 7.37 6.57
C PHE A 160 5.19 8.88 6.65
N ARG A 161 4.47 9.54 7.56
CA ARG A 161 4.52 11.00 7.68
C ARG A 161 5.85 11.47 8.24
N LEU A 162 6.44 10.73 9.20
CA LEU A 162 7.78 11.01 9.72
C LEU A 162 8.85 10.80 8.64
N LEU A 163 8.80 9.70 7.90
CA LEU A 163 9.74 9.46 6.80
C LEU A 163 9.64 10.58 5.74
N THR A 164 8.43 11.01 5.41
CA THR A 164 8.21 12.14 4.51
C THR A 164 8.84 13.41 5.07
N SER A 165 8.65 13.71 6.38
CA SER A 165 9.28 14.86 7.04
C SER A 165 10.81 14.82 6.91
N ILE A 166 11.40 13.65 7.19
CA ILE A 166 12.85 13.46 7.09
C ILE A 166 13.35 13.73 5.67
N PHE A 167 12.66 13.19 4.65
CA PHE A 167 13.09 13.38 3.25
C PHE A 167 12.98 14.84 2.81
N ILE A 168 11.94 15.55 3.25
CA ILE A 168 11.80 16.98 2.96
C ILE A 168 12.91 17.79 3.65
N LEU A 169 13.26 17.46 4.89
CA LEU A 169 14.35 18.14 5.62
C LEU A 169 15.71 17.87 4.97
N LEU A 170 15.99 16.65 4.49
CA LEU A 170 17.21 16.36 3.74
C LEU A 170 17.30 17.19 2.46
N TYR A 171 16.19 17.40 1.78
CA TYR A 171 16.12 18.28 0.62
C TYR A 171 16.29 19.74 1.01
N ALA A 172 15.63 20.20 2.11
CA ALA A 172 15.70 21.56 2.61
C ALA A 172 17.13 21.99 3.01
N PHE A 173 17.87 21.07 3.65
CA PHE A 173 19.29 21.30 4.00
C PHE A 173 20.24 21.13 2.81
N LYS A 174 19.72 20.97 1.58
CA LYS A 174 20.50 20.77 0.34
C LYS A 174 21.45 19.57 0.37
N ILE A 175 21.19 18.57 1.25
CA ILE A 175 21.96 17.32 1.32
C ILE A 175 21.66 16.48 0.07
N ILE A 176 20.42 16.54 -0.43
CA ILE A 176 19.97 15.84 -1.62
C ILE A 176 19.37 16.82 -2.64
N LYS A 177 19.50 16.48 -3.94
CA LYS A 177 18.82 17.19 -5.03
C LYS A 177 17.37 16.70 -5.15
N PHE A 178 16.49 17.47 -5.82
CA PHE A 178 15.08 17.13 -6.00
C PHE A 178 14.88 15.73 -6.63
N ASN A 179 15.71 15.35 -7.60
CA ASN A 179 15.64 14.04 -8.23
C ASN A 179 15.87 12.89 -7.21
N HIS A 180 16.86 13.04 -6.30
CA HIS A 180 17.08 12.06 -5.23
C HIS A 180 15.95 12.07 -4.19
N PHE A 181 15.35 13.24 -3.93
CA PHE A 181 14.17 13.34 -3.09
C PHE A 181 13.01 12.51 -3.66
N ILE A 182 12.72 12.61 -4.96
CA ILE A 182 11.66 11.80 -5.61
C ILE A 182 11.99 10.31 -5.57
N TRP A 183 13.26 9.92 -5.74
CA TRP A 183 13.70 8.53 -5.56
C TRP A 183 13.39 8.01 -4.15
N LEU A 184 13.81 8.73 -3.11
CA LEU A 184 13.54 8.37 -1.71
C LEU A 184 12.05 8.37 -1.40
N PHE A 185 11.31 9.36 -1.91
CA PHE A 185 9.86 9.46 -1.75
C PHE A 185 9.13 8.28 -2.40
N SER A 186 9.55 7.85 -3.59
CA SER A 186 8.98 6.70 -4.28
C SER A 186 9.31 5.36 -3.58
N SER A 187 10.39 5.33 -2.82
CA SER A 187 10.83 4.17 -2.04
C SER A 187 10.33 4.18 -0.59
N LEU A 188 9.54 5.19 -0.20
CA LEU A 188 9.10 5.43 1.17
C LEU A 188 8.38 4.22 1.79
N TYR A 189 7.64 3.46 0.99
CA TYR A 189 6.88 2.29 1.45
C TYR A 189 7.72 1.03 1.65
N ILE A 190 8.97 0.98 1.19
CA ILE A 190 9.85 -0.19 1.37
C ILE A 190 10.00 -0.54 2.86
N LEU A 191 10.34 0.45 3.68
CA LEU A 191 10.60 0.21 5.10
C LEU A 191 9.36 -0.32 5.85
N PRO A 192 8.17 0.31 5.77
CA PRO A 192 6.95 -0.23 6.37
C PRO A 192 6.54 -1.60 5.81
N VAL A 193 6.68 -1.84 4.52
CA VAL A 193 6.42 -3.16 3.90
C VAL A 193 7.35 -4.22 4.50
N CYS A 194 8.65 -3.94 4.64
CA CYS A 194 9.61 -4.85 5.27
C CYS A 194 9.25 -5.14 6.74
N ILE A 195 8.82 -4.12 7.50
CA ILE A 195 8.41 -4.31 8.91
C ILE A 195 7.21 -5.25 9.00
N LEU A 196 6.16 -5.03 8.19
CA LEU A 196 4.99 -5.91 8.19
C LEU A 196 5.35 -7.33 7.72
N PHE A 197 6.19 -7.44 6.70
CA PHE A 197 6.66 -8.74 6.22
C PHE A 197 7.39 -9.53 7.32
N ILE A 198 8.30 -8.88 8.06
CA ILE A 198 9.03 -9.49 9.17
C ILE A 198 8.07 -9.90 10.30
N ASP A 199 7.08 -9.06 10.62
CA ASP A 199 6.11 -9.37 11.66
C ASP A 199 5.26 -10.62 11.30
N LEU A 200 4.73 -10.67 10.08
CA LEU A 200 3.97 -11.82 9.57
C LEU A 200 4.83 -13.09 9.46
N TYR A 201 6.10 -12.94 9.07
CA TYR A 201 7.03 -14.06 9.04
C TYR A 201 7.27 -14.64 10.44
N LYS A 202 7.49 -13.80 11.45
CA LYS A 202 7.62 -14.22 12.85
C LYS A 202 6.37 -14.91 13.39
N LYS A 203 5.19 -14.51 12.93
CA LYS A 203 3.89 -15.11 13.28
C LYS A 203 3.61 -16.42 12.53
N ASN A 204 4.52 -16.91 11.68
CA ASN A 204 4.38 -18.11 10.87
C ASN A 204 3.18 -18.09 9.89
N TYR A 205 2.81 -16.93 9.36
CA TYR A 205 1.79 -16.82 8.31
C TYR A 205 2.38 -16.70 6.89
N PHE A 206 3.71 -16.62 6.76
CA PHE A 206 4.42 -16.63 5.47
C PHE A 206 5.07 -18.00 5.25
N HIS A 207 4.30 -18.92 4.70
CA HIS A 207 4.82 -20.20 4.19
C HIS A 207 4.44 -20.36 2.74
N PHE A 208 5.41 -20.67 1.91
CA PHE A 208 5.19 -21.03 0.51
C PHE A 208 4.62 -22.45 0.44
N THR A 209 3.31 -22.58 0.60
CA THR A 209 2.62 -23.87 0.44
C THR A 209 2.05 -23.97 -0.95
N PHE A 210 2.63 -24.82 -1.77
CA PHE A 210 2.11 -25.11 -3.12
C PHE A 210 0.93 -26.11 -3.11
N THR A 211 0.54 -26.59 -1.92
CA THR A 211 -0.56 -27.55 -1.78
C THR A 211 -1.87 -26.83 -1.54
N ILE A 212 -2.81 -26.98 -2.46
CA ILE A 212 -4.17 -26.44 -2.34
C ILE A 212 -4.97 -27.30 -1.36
N SER A 213 -5.39 -26.72 -0.23
CA SER A 213 -6.18 -27.39 0.79
C SER A 213 -7.62 -27.66 0.32
N LYS A 214 -8.32 -28.55 1.06
CA LYS A 214 -9.75 -28.81 0.84
C LYS A 214 -10.58 -27.54 1.10
N VAL A 215 -10.11 -26.63 1.95
CA VAL A 215 -10.77 -25.34 2.26
C VAL A 215 -10.79 -24.45 1.02
N THR A 216 -9.64 -24.26 0.37
CA THR A 216 -9.54 -23.49 -0.87
C THR A 216 -10.38 -24.11 -1.99
N ARG A 217 -10.33 -25.44 -2.17
CA ARG A 217 -11.16 -26.12 -3.18
C ARG A 217 -12.65 -25.91 -2.98
N ARG A 218 -13.10 -25.79 -1.73
CA ARG A 218 -14.51 -25.52 -1.42
C ARG A 218 -14.87 -24.05 -1.61
N LEU A 219 -13.98 -23.13 -1.28
CA LEU A 219 -14.25 -21.68 -1.23
C LEU A 219 -13.81 -20.92 -2.50
N TYR A 220 -13.07 -21.54 -3.45
CA TYR A 220 -12.46 -20.80 -4.56
C TYR A 220 -13.46 -20.02 -5.42
N LYS A 221 -14.66 -20.59 -5.69
CA LYS A 221 -15.70 -19.88 -6.43
C LYS A 221 -16.16 -18.63 -5.71
N HIS A 222 -16.39 -18.72 -4.40
CA HIS A 222 -16.81 -17.58 -3.57
C HIS A 222 -15.70 -16.54 -3.46
N LEU A 223 -14.44 -16.97 -3.32
CA LEU A 223 -13.27 -16.08 -3.33
C LEU A 223 -13.19 -15.32 -4.65
N LEU A 224 -13.23 -16.01 -5.80
CA LEU A 224 -13.15 -15.40 -7.12
C LEU A 224 -14.32 -14.44 -7.37
N THR A 225 -15.56 -14.88 -7.14
CA THR A 225 -16.75 -14.03 -7.36
C THR A 225 -16.70 -12.80 -6.49
N PHE A 226 -16.31 -12.92 -5.22
CA PHE A 226 -16.19 -11.78 -4.32
C PHE A 226 -15.07 -10.83 -4.74
N SER A 227 -13.89 -11.34 -5.10
CA SER A 227 -12.78 -10.52 -5.59
C SER A 227 -13.13 -9.77 -6.88
N LEU A 228 -13.78 -10.43 -7.83
CA LEU A 228 -14.23 -9.81 -9.07
C LEU A 228 -15.31 -8.74 -8.83
N PHE A 229 -16.23 -8.97 -7.89
CA PHE A 229 -17.24 -7.98 -7.50
C PHE A 229 -16.58 -6.73 -6.90
N ILE A 230 -15.62 -6.90 -5.98
CA ILE A 230 -14.88 -5.77 -5.41
C ILE A 230 -14.04 -5.07 -6.46
N PHE A 231 -13.36 -5.82 -7.33
CA PHE A 231 -12.57 -5.24 -8.43
C PHE A 231 -13.44 -4.39 -9.36
N SER A 232 -14.63 -4.87 -9.72
CA SER A 232 -15.57 -4.07 -10.52
C SER A 232 -15.97 -2.77 -9.82
N GLY A 233 -16.16 -2.80 -8.50
CA GLY A 233 -16.45 -1.59 -7.71
C GLY A 233 -15.30 -0.58 -7.65
N HIS A 234 -14.06 -0.99 -7.90
CA HIS A 234 -12.91 -0.05 -8.00
C HIS A 234 -12.78 0.59 -9.40
N LEU A 235 -13.51 0.08 -10.41
CA LEU A 235 -13.50 0.63 -11.78
C LEU A 235 -14.55 1.72 -11.99
N PHE A 236 -15.59 1.76 -11.16
CA PHE A 236 -16.69 2.74 -11.18
C PHE A 236 -16.61 3.68 -9.98
#